data_8b31e6938005d0f311e984550f46fcdc
#
_entry.id   8b31e6938005d0f311e984550f46fcdc
#
_cell.length_a   1.000
_cell.length_b   1.000
_cell.length_c   1.000
_cell.angle_alpha   90.00
_cell.angle_beta   90.00
_cell.angle_gamma   90.00
#
_symmetry.space_group_name_H-M   'P 1'
#
loop_
_entity.id
_entity.type
_entity.pdbx_description
1 polymer ?
#
loop_
_entity_poly.entity_id
_entity_poly.type
_entity_poly.pdbx_seq_one_letter_code
_entity_poly.pdbx_strand_id
1 'polypeptide(L)'
;GGNVMVTLTTSDYTIDIPAADADWIGLSEQSEGEVVVLSVKPNTTGAERSTTVTLAEKTTGTTLAYMNIKQSENSLYSGDFLIEESFFTSCPLPATGKVDKAHGDQYIKIRNNTDQDLYADGLLIITSSKITSVQNISFNEGEDPRPNYCIVDEILCIPGDGDDVLVKAGESLLICNNAQNHKATNPNSFDLTSADFEWYNESTVESMLDIDNPKVDNLDIWYTYTKSVIILDAA
;
A
#
# COMPACT_ATOMS: atom_id res chain seq x y z
N GLY A 1 0.04 0.86 -13.01
CA GLY A 1 -0.08 -0.31 -13.87
C GLY A 1 -0.02 -1.59 -13.05
N GLY A 2 -0.25 -2.71 -13.66
CA GLY A 2 -0.24 -4.00 -12.97
C GLY A 2 -0.76 -5.12 -13.86
N ASN A 3 -0.95 -6.29 -13.25
CA ASN A 3 -1.49 -7.45 -13.93
C ASN A 3 -2.94 -7.71 -13.52
N VAL A 4 -3.78 -8.03 -14.48
CA VAL A 4 -5.17 -8.47 -14.26
C VAL A 4 -5.27 -9.92 -14.73
N MET A 5 -5.81 -10.79 -13.86
CA MET A 5 -5.83 -12.22 -14.10
C MET A 5 -7.27 -12.77 -14.12
N VAL A 6 -7.52 -13.72 -15.02
CA VAL A 6 -8.75 -14.52 -15.03
C VAL A 6 -8.39 -15.98 -15.31
N THR A 7 -9.14 -16.88 -14.68
CA THR A 7 -9.04 -18.32 -14.95
C THR A 7 -10.26 -18.74 -15.79
N LEU A 8 -10.01 -19.35 -16.92
CA LEU A 8 -11.02 -19.88 -17.83
C LEU A 8 -11.27 -21.38 -17.55
N THR A 9 -12.28 -21.93 -18.22
CA THR A 9 -12.59 -23.37 -18.19
C THR A 9 -11.93 -24.14 -19.34
N THR A 10 -11.17 -23.46 -20.18
CA THR A 10 -10.48 -24.04 -21.35
C THR A 10 -9.20 -23.29 -21.61
N SER A 11 -8.20 -23.98 -22.14
CA SER A 11 -6.96 -23.39 -22.65
C SER A 11 -7.03 -23.04 -24.15
N ASP A 12 -8.13 -23.37 -24.83
CA ASP A 12 -8.33 -23.05 -26.27
C ASP A 12 -9.18 -21.78 -26.42
N TYR A 13 -8.55 -20.63 -26.27
CA TYR A 13 -9.20 -19.32 -26.33
C TYR A 13 -8.51 -18.35 -27.29
N THR A 14 -9.22 -17.32 -27.69
CA THR A 14 -8.72 -16.11 -28.32
C THR A 14 -8.97 -14.91 -27.44
N ILE A 15 -8.13 -13.90 -27.54
CA ILE A 15 -8.24 -12.64 -26.81
C ILE A 15 -8.45 -11.54 -27.84
N ASP A 16 -9.51 -10.76 -27.64
CA ASP A 16 -9.78 -9.56 -28.40
C ASP A 16 -9.59 -8.33 -27.49
N ILE A 17 -8.49 -7.61 -27.75
CA ILE A 17 -8.17 -6.33 -27.13
C ILE A 17 -8.49 -5.26 -28.18
N PRO A 18 -9.36 -4.27 -27.89
CA PRO A 18 -9.64 -3.19 -28.83
C PRO A 18 -8.35 -2.54 -29.34
N ALA A 19 -8.23 -2.35 -30.66
CA ALA A 19 -7.00 -1.83 -31.26
C ALA A 19 -6.58 -0.45 -30.71
N ALA A 20 -7.56 0.36 -30.25
CA ALA A 20 -7.32 1.65 -29.62
C ALA A 20 -6.63 1.53 -28.26
N ASP A 21 -6.70 0.36 -27.62
CA ASP A 21 -6.20 0.14 -26.26
C ASP A 21 -4.95 -0.75 -26.23
N ALA A 22 -4.52 -1.28 -27.38
CA ALA A 22 -3.36 -2.18 -27.49
C ALA A 22 -2.04 -1.52 -27.03
N ASP A 23 -1.98 -0.19 -26.98
CA ASP A 23 -0.80 0.54 -26.51
C ASP A 23 -0.59 0.41 -25.00
N TRP A 24 -1.67 0.16 -24.24
CA TRP A 24 -1.60 0.13 -22.77
C TRP A 24 -2.08 -1.18 -22.14
N ILE A 25 -2.71 -2.07 -22.90
CA ILE A 25 -3.07 -3.43 -22.47
C ILE A 25 -2.50 -4.44 -23.44
N GLY A 26 -1.95 -5.53 -22.91
CA GLY A 26 -1.45 -6.65 -23.69
C GLY A 26 -1.54 -7.96 -22.93
N LEU A 27 -1.44 -9.07 -23.66
CA LEU A 27 -1.29 -10.39 -23.06
C LEU A 27 0.08 -10.49 -22.39
N SER A 28 0.11 -10.88 -21.12
CA SER A 28 1.36 -11.14 -20.40
C SER A 28 1.94 -12.51 -20.78
N GLU A 29 3.26 -12.61 -20.77
CA GLU A 29 3.99 -13.88 -20.90
C GLU A 29 3.71 -14.85 -19.72
N GLN A 30 3.11 -14.35 -18.63
CA GLN A 30 2.67 -15.16 -17.50
C GLN A 30 1.36 -15.91 -17.75
N SER A 31 0.72 -15.70 -18.90
CA SER A 31 -0.48 -16.44 -19.30
C SER A 31 -0.12 -17.87 -19.66
N GLU A 32 -0.71 -18.84 -18.98
CA GLU A 32 -0.45 -20.26 -19.21
C GLU A 32 -1.72 -21.11 -19.01
N GLY A 33 -1.99 -21.98 -19.97
CA GLY A 33 -3.11 -22.91 -19.91
C GLY A 33 -4.46 -22.19 -19.84
N GLU A 34 -5.19 -22.41 -18.76
CA GLU A 34 -6.49 -21.79 -18.49
C GLU A 34 -6.37 -20.41 -17.81
N VAL A 35 -5.17 -20.00 -17.43
CA VAL A 35 -4.90 -18.73 -16.77
C VAL A 35 -4.51 -17.67 -17.80
N VAL A 36 -5.30 -16.62 -17.89
CA VAL A 36 -5.04 -15.43 -18.72
C VAL A 36 -4.60 -14.30 -17.83
N VAL A 37 -3.42 -13.76 -18.10
CA VAL A 37 -2.88 -12.59 -17.42
C VAL A 37 -2.73 -11.46 -18.43
N LEU A 38 -3.38 -10.33 -18.18
CA LEU A 38 -3.22 -9.12 -18.96
C LEU A 38 -2.24 -8.19 -18.24
N SER A 39 -1.24 -7.74 -18.94
CA SER A 39 -0.36 -6.66 -18.48
C SER A 39 -0.98 -5.32 -18.84
N VAL A 40 -1.18 -4.48 -17.85
CA VAL A 40 -1.79 -3.15 -17.97
C VAL A 40 -0.74 -2.10 -17.63
N LYS A 41 -0.38 -1.27 -18.62
CA LYS A 41 0.58 -0.17 -18.39
C LYS A 41 -0.05 0.92 -17.52
N PRO A 42 0.76 1.69 -16.79
CA PRO A 42 0.31 2.85 -16.05
C PRO A 42 -0.47 3.84 -16.93
N ASN A 43 -1.45 4.53 -16.33
CA ASN A 43 -2.21 5.57 -17.04
C ASN A 43 -1.48 6.92 -16.92
N THR A 44 -0.86 7.36 -18.02
CA THR A 44 -0.14 8.63 -18.10
C THR A 44 -0.92 9.71 -18.84
N THR A 45 -2.22 9.49 -19.10
CA THR A 45 -2.99 10.39 -19.98
C THR A 45 -3.58 11.58 -19.25
N GLY A 46 -3.55 11.60 -17.91
CA GLY A 46 -4.23 12.63 -17.11
C GLY A 46 -5.76 12.57 -17.19
N ALA A 47 -6.31 11.46 -17.68
CA ALA A 47 -7.75 11.23 -17.76
C ALA A 47 -8.07 9.77 -17.49
N GLU A 48 -9.23 9.51 -16.90
CA GLU A 48 -9.73 8.13 -16.75
C GLU A 48 -9.79 7.43 -18.10
N ARG A 49 -9.40 6.16 -18.13
CA ARG A 49 -9.56 5.30 -19.31
C ARG A 49 -10.13 3.93 -18.93
N SER A 50 -10.90 3.37 -19.84
CA SER A 50 -11.48 2.04 -19.64
C SER A 50 -11.56 1.29 -20.96
N THR A 51 -11.50 -0.04 -20.87
CA THR A 51 -11.68 -0.95 -21.99
C THR A 51 -12.34 -2.24 -21.55
N THR A 52 -12.91 -2.96 -22.52
CA THR A 52 -13.42 -4.31 -22.31
C THR A 52 -12.64 -5.27 -23.20
N VAL A 53 -11.89 -6.17 -22.57
CA VAL A 53 -11.22 -7.27 -23.27
C VAL A 53 -12.17 -8.46 -23.33
N THR A 54 -12.36 -9.03 -24.51
CA THR A 54 -13.24 -10.19 -24.72
C THR A 54 -12.39 -11.46 -24.88
N LEU A 55 -12.77 -12.49 -24.17
CA LEU A 55 -12.19 -13.83 -24.25
C LEU A 55 -13.24 -14.76 -24.89
N ALA A 56 -12.87 -15.43 -25.95
CA ALA A 56 -13.77 -16.35 -26.67
C ALA A 56 -13.12 -17.70 -26.93
N GLU A 57 -13.90 -18.74 -26.98
CA GLU A 57 -13.45 -20.07 -27.38
C GLU A 57 -13.00 -20.02 -28.86
N LYS A 58 -11.78 -20.47 -29.10
CA LYS A 58 -11.14 -20.34 -30.42
C LYS A 58 -11.86 -21.12 -31.51
N THR A 59 -12.44 -22.27 -31.17
CA THR A 59 -13.08 -23.18 -32.13
C THR A 59 -14.48 -22.72 -32.51
N THR A 60 -15.27 -22.21 -31.56
CA THR A 60 -16.68 -21.86 -31.75
C THR A 60 -16.95 -20.37 -31.86
N GLY A 61 -16.00 -19.55 -31.38
CA GLY A 61 -16.18 -18.10 -31.22
C GLY A 61 -17.10 -17.72 -30.07
N THR A 62 -17.51 -18.68 -29.25
CA THR A 62 -18.38 -18.41 -28.10
C THR A 62 -17.64 -17.60 -27.05
N THR A 63 -18.24 -16.50 -26.59
CA THR A 63 -17.65 -15.68 -25.52
C THR A 63 -17.54 -16.48 -24.22
N LEU A 64 -16.36 -16.53 -23.66
CA LEU A 64 -16.05 -17.18 -22.38
C LEU A 64 -16.10 -16.20 -21.23
N ALA A 65 -15.54 -14.99 -21.42
CA ALA A 65 -15.50 -13.95 -20.41
C ALA A 65 -15.36 -12.55 -21.01
N TYR A 66 -15.76 -11.56 -20.23
CA TYR A 66 -15.43 -10.14 -20.43
C TYR A 66 -14.60 -9.64 -19.26
N MET A 67 -13.50 -8.97 -19.57
CA MET A 67 -12.68 -8.30 -18.57
C MET A 67 -12.84 -6.80 -18.75
N ASN A 68 -13.60 -6.16 -17.86
CA ASN A 68 -13.73 -4.71 -17.84
C ASN A 68 -12.59 -4.12 -17.02
N ILE A 69 -11.74 -3.36 -17.67
CA ILE A 69 -10.56 -2.75 -17.06
C ILE A 69 -10.76 -1.25 -17.07
N LYS A 70 -10.66 -0.66 -15.90
CA LYS A 70 -10.78 0.77 -15.67
C LYS A 70 -9.52 1.26 -14.95
N GLN A 71 -8.96 2.36 -15.41
CA GLN A 71 -7.88 3.06 -14.74
C GLN A 71 -8.29 4.52 -14.50
N SER A 72 -8.15 4.96 -13.26
CA SER A 72 -8.35 6.37 -12.91
C SER A 72 -7.33 7.27 -13.62
N GLU A 73 -7.61 8.55 -13.65
CA GLU A 73 -6.69 9.57 -14.15
C GLU A 73 -5.41 9.69 -13.32
N ASN A 74 -5.50 9.32 -12.03
CA ASN A 74 -4.41 9.41 -11.07
C ASN A 74 -3.78 8.03 -10.82
N SER A 75 -3.03 7.52 -11.78
CA SER A 75 -2.21 6.31 -11.54
C SER A 75 -0.92 6.71 -10.84
N LEU A 76 -0.70 6.18 -9.66
CA LEU A 76 0.57 6.33 -8.95
C LEU A 76 1.67 5.46 -9.57
N TYR A 77 2.88 6.00 -9.60
CA TYR A 77 4.07 5.33 -10.10
C TYR A 77 5.09 5.14 -8.98
N SER A 78 5.99 4.20 -9.16
CA SER A 78 7.12 4.04 -8.26
C SER A 78 7.94 5.34 -8.21
N GLY A 79 8.07 5.91 -7.00
CA GLY A 79 8.77 7.15 -6.77
C GLY A 79 7.91 8.41 -6.76
N ASP A 80 6.60 8.31 -7.06
CA ASP A 80 5.67 9.43 -6.94
C ASP A 80 5.50 9.85 -5.49
N PHE A 81 5.35 8.88 -4.60
CA PHE A 81 5.43 9.09 -3.17
C PHE A 81 6.71 8.50 -2.60
N LEU A 82 7.40 9.28 -1.78
CA LEU A 82 8.62 8.88 -1.09
C LEU A 82 8.47 9.05 0.41
N ILE A 83 9.08 8.15 1.18
CA ILE A 83 9.27 8.36 2.60
C ILE A 83 10.31 9.46 2.76
N GLU A 84 9.86 10.65 3.17
CA GLU A 84 10.73 11.80 3.41
C GLU A 84 11.41 11.71 4.77
N GLU A 85 10.65 11.25 5.76
CA GLU A 85 11.13 11.15 7.14
C GLU A 85 10.42 10.00 7.85
N SER A 86 11.13 9.33 8.73
CA SER A 86 10.55 8.30 9.60
C SER A 86 11.19 8.35 10.99
N PHE A 87 10.35 8.29 12.02
CA PHE A 87 10.76 8.29 13.41
C PHE A 87 10.07 7.17 14.20
N PHE A 88 10.81 6.12 14.49
CA PHE A 88 10.28 4.89 15.12
C PHE A 88 10.91 4.55 16.49
N THR A 89 11.78 5.40 17.01
CA THR A 89 12.53 5.09 18.24
C THR A 89 11.93 5.68 19.51
N SER A 90 11.01 6.62 19.39
CA SER A 90 10.52 7.50 20.46
C SER A 90 11.59 8.37 21.14
N CYS A 91 11.17 9.51 21.68
CA CYS A 91 12.06 10.46 22.31
C CYS A 91 12.41 10.02 23.75
N PRO A 92 13.67 10.28 24.20
CA PRO A 92 14.06 9.96 25.56
C PRO A 92 13.26 10.78 26.58
N LEU A 93 12.81 10.11 27.65
CA LEU A 93 12.16 10.76 28.78
C LEU A 93 13.18 11.59 29.57
N PRO A 94 12.90 12.86 29.92
CA PRO A 94 13.84 13.73 30.61
C PRO A 94 14.31 13.18 31.95
N ALA A 95 13.42 12.50 32.68
CA ALA A 95 13.70 11.97 34.01
C ALA A 95 14.68 10.79 34.02
N THR A 96 14.75 10.02 32.94
CA THR A 96 15.48 8.76 32.90
C THR A 96 16.53 8.68 31.80
N GLY A 97 16.44 9.54 30.78
CA GLY A 97 17.23 9.49 29.56
C GLY A 97 16.95 8.25 28.69
N LYS A 98 15.93 7.45 29.03
CA LYS A 98 15.53 6.25 28.28
C LYS A 98 14.37 6.60 27.36
N VAL A 99 14.32 5.92 26.22
CA VAL A 99 13.19 6.06 25.29
C VAL A 99 11.87 5.66 25.95
N ASP A 100 10.81 6.37 25.58
CA ASP A 100 9.46 6.02 25.99
C ASP A 100 9.04 4.74 25.28
N LYS A 101 8.66 3.72 26.06
CA LYS A 101 8.22 2.44 25.52
C LYS A 101 6.80 2.45 24.98
N ALA A 102 6.02 3.50 25.28
CA ALA A 102 4.69 3.65 24.73
C ALA A 102 4.71 3.99 23.24
N HIS A 103 5.86 4.52 22.74
CA HIS A 103 6.06 4.81 21.31
C HIS A 103 5.01 5.72 20.66
N GLY A 104 4.23 6.45 21.44
CA GLY A 104 3.14 7.29 20.94
C GLY A 104 3.58 8.44 20.02
N ASP A 105 4.85 8.86 20.09
CA ASP A 105 5.43 9.94 19.30
C ASP A 105 6.12 9.48 18.01
N GLN A 106 5.83 8.26 17.56
CA GLN A 106 6.31 7.74 16.28
C GLN A 106 5.55 8.37 15.12
N TYR A 107 6.23 8.59 13.99
CA TYR A 107 5.62 9.10 12.79
C TYR A 107 6.38 8.71 11.52
N ILE A 108 5.69 8.82 10.41
CA ILE A 108 6.23 8.76 9.07
C ILE A 108 5.74 9.97 8.28
N LYS A 109 6.58 10.53 7.43
CA LYS A 109 6.25 11.62 6.54
C LYS A 109 6.42 11.14 5.11
N ILE A 110 5.36 11.22 4.32
CA ILE A 110 5.31 10.74 2.95
C ILE A 110 5.12 11.94 2.04
N ARG A 111 6.07 12.15 1.12
CA ARG A 111 6.11 13.28 0.22
C ARG A 111 5.63 12.91 -1.17
N ASN A 112 4.78 13.75 -1.76
CA ASN A 112 4.58 13.79 -3.20
C ASN A 112 5.85 14.35 -3.87
N ASN A 113 6.61 13.48 -4.52
CA ASN A 113 7.91 13.80 -5.13
C ASN A 113 7.78 14.25 -6.59
N THR A 114 6.57 14.54 -7.05
CA THR A 114 6.30 14.97 -8.42
C THR A 114 6.07 16.48 -8.50
N ASP A 115 5.94 16.98 -9.70
CA ASP A 115 5.56 18.37 -10.02
C ASP A 115 4.05 18.53 -10.26
N GLN A 116 3.25 17.49 -9.94
CA GLN A 116 1.81 17.46 -10.10
C GLN A 116 1.13 17.13 -8.78
N ASP A 117 -0.11 17.59 -8.62
CA ASP A 117 -0.96 17.20 -7.50
C ASP A 117 -1.38 15.75 -7.67
N LEU A 118 -1.25 14.93 -6.62
CA LEU A 118 -1.60 13.52 -6.61
C LEU A 118 -2.57 13.21 -5.48
N TYR A 119 -3.39 12.20 -5.66
CA TYR A 119 -4.22 11.65 -4.60
C TYR A 119 -3.53 10.46 -3.94
N ALA A 120 -3.56 10.42 -2.62
CA ALA A 120 -2.91 9.37 -1.82
C ALA A 120 -3.88 8.27 -1.37
N ASP A 121 -5.14 8.37 -1.74
CA ASP A 121 -6.16 7.36 -1.43
C ASP A 121 -5.72 5.97 -1.88
N GLY A 122 -5.91 4.99 -1.02
CA GLY A 122 -5.52 3.61 -1.30
C GLY A 122 -4.00 3.35 -1.24
N LEU A 123 -3.16 4.35 -0.90
CA LEU A 123 -1.74 4.12 -0.66
C LEU A 123 -1.57 3.21 0.55
N LEU A 124 -0.82 2.13 0.39
CA LEU A 124 -0.56 1.15 1.44
C LEU A 124 0.74 1.46 2.17
N ILE A 125 0.69 1.46 3.49
CA ILE A 125 1.84 1.50 4.37
C ILE A 125 2.00 0.11 4.97
N ILE A 126 3.11 -0.55 4.64
CA ILE A 126 3.36 -1.93 5.04
C ILE A 126 4.51 -1.94 6.02
N THR A 127 4.28 -2.50 7.20
CA THR A 127 5.30 -2.65 8.22
C THR A 127 5.79 -4.09 8.32
N SER A 128 7.04 -4.26 8.70
CA SER A 128 7.61 -5.56 8.95
C SER A 128 8.64 -5.51 10.07
N SER A 129 8.38 -6.20 11.15
CA SER A 129 9.32 -6.33 12.28
C SER A 129 10.42 -7.37 12.03
N LYS A 130 10.28 -8.16 10.95
CA LYS A 130 11.07 -9.40 10.78
C LYS A 130 12.17 -9.33 9.70
N ILE A 131 12.37 -8.18 9.08
CA ILE A 131 13.40 -8.01 8.04
C ILE A 131 14.75 -7.56 8.62
N THR A 132 14.78 -7.11 9.85
CA THR A 132 16.05 -6.71 10.44
C THR A 132 16.97 -7.93 10.64
N SER A 133 18.23 -7.76 10.35
CA SER A 133 19.29 -8.77 10.44
C SER A 133 19.42 -9.49 11.80
N VAL A 134 18.63 -9.10 12.78
CA VAL A 134 18.67 -9.56 14.16
C VAL A 134 17.66 -10.67 14.46
N GLN A 135 16.65 -10.87 13.61
CA GLN A 135 15.68 -11.93 13.83
C GLN A 135 15.99 -13.15 12.96
N ASN A 136 16.43 -14.22 13.61
CA ASN A 136 16.61 -15.53 12.99
C ASN A 136 15.24 -16.15 12.67
N ILE A 137 14.69 -15.81 11.50
CA ILE A 137 13.63 -16.61 10.93
C ILE A 137 14.32 -17.80 10.27
N SER A 138 14.07 -18.98 10.81
CA SER A 138 14.58 -20.23 10.25
C SER A 138 13.64 -20.68 9.13
N PHE A 139 14.15 -20.70 7.90
CA PHE A 139 13.51 -21.40 6.79
C PHE A 139 14.29 -22.69 6.53
N ASN A 140 13.64 -23.70 5.99
CA ASN A 140 14.34 -24.87 5.44
C ASN A 140 15.19 -24.43 4.23
N GLU A 141 16.22 -25.18 3.93
CA GLU A 141 17.09 -24.89 2.79
C GLU A 141 16.28 -24.87 1.48
N GLY A 142 16.34 -23.75 0.76
CA GLY A 142 15.59 -23.53 -0.48
C GLY A 142 14.16 -22.97 -0.30
N GLU A 143 13.69 -22.81 0.93
CA GLU A 143 12.32 -22.29 1.22
C GLU A 143 12.30 -20.84 1.70
N ASP A 144 13.45 -20.15 1.74
CA ASP A 144 13.49 -18.75 2.15
C ASP A 144 12.82 -17.85 1.08
N PRO A 145 11.64 -17.26 1.36
CA PRO A 145 10.93 -16.44 0.39
C PRO A 145 11.51 -15.03 0.28
N ARG A 146 12.34 -14.58 1.21
CA ARG A 146 12.80 -13.18 1.33
C ARG A 146 13.49 -12.59 0.10
N PRO A 147 14.17 -13.35 -0.78
CA PRO A 147 14.71 -12.80 -2.01
C PRO A 147 13.66 -12.19 -2.95
N ASN A 148 12.41 -12.70 -2.89
CA ASN A 148 11.33 -12.32 -3.80
C ASN A 148 10.10 -11.75 -3.09
N TYR A 149 10.03 -11.87 -1.74
CA TYR A 149 8.85 -11.50 -0.96
C TYR A 149 9.23 -10.72 0.30
N CYS A 150 8.35 -9.86 0.77
CA CYS A 150 8.45 -9.26 2.08
C CYS A 150 7.52 -9.95 3.09
N ILE A 151 7.99 -10.05 4.34
CA ILE A 151 7.18 -10.55 5.45
C ILE A 151 6.45 -9.34 6.04
N VAL A 152 5.14 -9.44 6.14
CA VAL A 152 4.26 -8.35 6.56
C VAL A 152 3.78 -8.59 7.98
N ASP A 153 3.90 -7.57 8.83
CA ASP A 153 3.29 -7.54 10.15
C ASP A 153 1.96 -6.77 10.14
N GLU A 154 1.90 -5.70 9.37
CA GLU A 154 0.73 -4.84 9.31
C GLU A 154 0.59 -4.20 7.92
N ILE A 155 -0.63 -4.03 7.46
CA ILE A 155 -0.98 -3.28 6.26
C ILE A 155 -1.99 -2.22 6.68
N LEU A 156 -1.58 -0.96 6.55
CA LEU A 156 -2.40 0.22 6.75
C LEU A 156 -2.70 0.84 5.39
N CYS A 157 -3.89 1.39 5.22
CA CYS A 157 -4.33 2.03 3.99
C CYS A 157 -4.78 3.45 4.26
N ILE A 158 -4.36 4.41 3.45
CA ILE A 158 -4.94 5.75 3.46
C ILE A 158 -6.37 5.63 2.94
N PRO A 159 -7.40 6.00 3.75
CA PRO A 159 -8.79 5.87 3.36
C PRO A 159 -9.15 6.81 2.21
N GLY A 160 -10.23 6.50 1.50
CA GLY A 160 -10.79 7.32 0.44
C GLY A 160 -11.19 6.53 -0.81
N ASP A 161 -11.92 7.17 -1.70
CA ASP A 161 -12.47 6.58 -2.91
C ASP A 161 -11.67 6.92 -4.18
N GLY A 162 -10.51 7.58 -4.02
CA GLY A 162 -9.56 7.87 -5.11
C GLY A 162 -9.40 9.36 -5.43
N ASP A 163 -10.18 10.24 -4.80
CA ASP A 163 -10.15 11.70 -4.98
C ASP A 163 -10.36 12.50 -3.67
N ASP A 164 -10.18 11.84 -2.53
CA ASP A 164 -10.41 12.45 -1.21
C ASP A 164 -9.13 13.06 -0.60
N VAL A 165 -7.98 12.41 -0.74
CA VAL A 165 -6.73 12.79 -0.07
C VAL A 165 -5.75 13.41 -1.05
N LEU A 166 -5.96 14.69 -1.40
CA LEU A 166 -5.10 15.44 -2.32
C LEU A 166 -3.79 15.84 -1.63
N VAL A 167 -2.67 15.44 -2.21
CA VAL A 167 -1.32 15.88 -1.82
C VAL A 167 -0.72 16.71 -2.95
N LYS A 168 -0.56 18.01 -2.73
CA LYS A 168 -0.04 18.90 -3.76
C LYS A 168 1.41 18.58 -4.11
N ALA A 169 1.82 19.02 -5.29
CA ALA A 169 3.18 18.90 -5.78
C ALA A 169 4.21 19.33 -4.73
N GLY A 170 5.08 18.42 -4.33
CA GLY A 170 6.13 18.66 -3.34
C GLY A 170 5.68 18.80 -1.88
N GLU A 171 4.38 18.69 -1.58
CA GLU A 171 3.86 18.62 -0.21
C GLU A 171 3.96 17.20 0.36
N SER A 172 3.78 17.07 1.66
CA SER A 172 3.90 15.81 2.38
C SER A 172 2.72 15.57 3.30
N LEU A 173 2.35 14.31 3.47
CA LEU A 173 1.46 13.82 4.51
C LEU A 173 2.26 13.45 5.75
N LEU A 174 1.79 13.86 6.92
CA LEU A 174 2.30 13.43 8.22
C LEU A 174 1.35 12.40 8.83
N ILE A 175 1.85 11.21 9.03
CA ILE A 175 1.11 10.08 9.61
C ILE A 175 1.81 9.71 10.92
N CYS A 176 1.08 9.60 12.02
CA CYS A 176 1.67 9.34 13.32
C CYS A 176 0.95 8.22 14.08
N ASN A 177 1.58 7.75 15.14
CA ASN A 177 0.96 6.76 16.03
C ASN A 177 -0.15 7.41 16.85
N ASN A 178 0.18 8.49 17.59
CA ASN A 178 -0.81 9.27 18.36
C ASN A 178 -0.73 10.73 17.95
N ALA A 179 -1.80 11.28 17.42
CA ALA A 179 -1.90 12.70 17.02
C ALA A 179 -2.08 13.63 18.22
N GLN A 180 -1.15 13.57 19.18
CA GLN A 180 -1.13 14.27 20.45
C GLN A 180 0.01 15.29 20.53
N ASN A 181 -0.11 16.26 21.44
CA ASN A 181 1.03 17.11 21.79
C ASN A 181 1.93 16.41 22.82
N HIS A 182 2.83 15.58 22.36
CA HIS A 182 3.76 14.85 23.22
C HIS A 182 4.75 15.77 23.94
N LYS A 183 5.00 17.00 23.44
CA LYS A 183 5.82 18.00 24.13
C LYS A 183 5.24 18.45 25.47
N ALA A 184 3.95 18.29 25.68
CA ALA A 184 3.31 18.64 26.93
C ALA A 184 3.82 17.79 28.11
N THR A 185 4.20 16.54 27.86
CA THR A 185 4.71 15.58 28.86
C THR A 185 6.19 15.30 28.69
N ASN A 186 6.72 15.38 27.48
CA ASN A 186 8.13 15.17 27.15
C ASN A 186 8.65 16.30 26.25
N PRO A 187 9.36 17.32 26.77
CA PRO A 187 9.84 18.44 25.95
C PRO A 187 10.83 18.04 24.86
N ASN A 188 11.39 16.82 24.90
CA ASN A 188 12.25 16.29 23.84
C ASN A 188 11.46 15.72 22.67
N SER A 189 10.13 15.58 22.81
CA SER A 189 9.26 14.96 21.82
C SER A 189 8.64 16.01 20.85
N PHE A 190 7.60 15.62 20.14
CA PHE A 190 6.96 16.37 19.08
C PHE A 190 5.54 16.80 19.47
N ASP A 191 5.03 17.82 18.80
CA ASP A 191 3.61 18.13 18.73
C ASP A 191 3.08 17.55 17.42
N LEU A 192 2.30 16.47 17.50
CA LEU A 192 1.75 15.75 16.35
C LEU A 192 0.24 16.02 16.18
N THR A 193 -0.31 17.02 16.87
CA THR A 193 -1.75 17.37 16.77
C THR A 193 -2.19 17.84 15.38
N SER A 194 -1.26 18.16 14.50
CA SER A 194 -1.50 18.56 13.12
C SER A 194 -1.17 17.46 12.11
N ALA A 195 -1.07 16.20 12.54
CA ALA A 195 -0.94 15.07 11.62
C ALA A 195 -2.16 14.99 10.69
N ASP A 196 -1.95 14.49 9.50
CA ASP A 196 -3.01 14.24 8.52
C ASP A 196 -3.76 12.96 8.85
N PHE A 197 -3.02 11.94 9.32
CA PHE A 197 -3.59 10.65 9.73
C PHE A 197 -2.90 10.11 10.98
N GLU A 198 -3.64 9.27 11.73
CA GLU A 198 -3.04 8.43 12.78
C GLU A 198 -3.36 6.94 12.54
N TRP A 199 -2.48 6.05 13.00
CA TRP A 199 -2.73 4.61 12.96
C TRP A 199 -3.22 4.13 14.34
N TYR A 200 -4.43 4.54 14.67
CA TYR A 200 -5.06 4.16 15.92
C TYR A 200 -5.27 2.65 16.00
N ASN A 201 -4.75 2.04 17.08
CA ASN A 201 -4.92 0.63 17.37
C ASN A 201 -5.38 0.46 18.83
N GLU A 202 -6.66 0.23 19.02
CA GLU A 202 -7.25 0.07 20.33
C GLU A 202 -6.62 -1.08 21.10
N SER A 203 -6.03 -0.77 22.26
CA SER A 203 -5.45 -1.76 23.18
C SER A 203 -6.23 -1.80 24.49
N THR A 204 -6.48 -3.01 24.99
CA THR A 204 -7.07 -3.22 26.32
C THR A 204 -6.03 -3.19 27.44
N VAL A 205 -4.75 -3.07 27.13
CA VAL A 205 -3.65 -3.03 28.09
C VAL A 205 -3.37 -1.57 28.45
N GLU A 206 -3.65 -1.18 29.70
CA GLU A 206 -3.55 0.21 30.20
C GLU A 206 -2.17 0.86 29.94
N SER A 207 -1.09 0.10 29.97
CA SER A 207 0.27 0.58 29.68
C SER A 207 0.60 0.72 28.18
N MET A 208 -0.34 0.35 27.30
CA MET A 208 -0.22 0.37 25.84
C MET A 208 -1.46 0.99 25.20
N LEU A 209 -2.22 1.79 25.97
CA LEU A 209 -3.38 2.48 25.42
C LEU A 209 -2.91 3.45 24.36
N ASP A 210 -3.43 3.24 23.19
CA ASP A 210 -3.40 4.20 22.12
C ASP A 210 -4.47 5.25 22.35
N ILE A 211 -4.21 6.51 22.04
CA ILE A 211 -5.11 7.62 22.33
C ILE A 211 -5.54 8.23 21.00
N ASP A 212 -6.74 7.89 20.59
CA ASP A 212 -7.38 8.45 19.41
C ASP A 212 -7.56 9.98 19.53
N ASN A 213 -7.18 10.70 18.47
CA ASN A 213 -7.52 12.11 18.33
C ASN A 213 -8.71 12.26 17.37
N PRO A 214 -9.94 12.48 17.85
CA PRO A 214 -11.13 12.52 16.99
C PRO A 214 -11.16 13.68 15.98
N LYS A 215 -10.09 14.44 15.85
CA LYS A 215 -9.90 15.50 14.85
C LYS A 215 -8.94 15.14 13.74
N VAL A 216 -8.30 14.00 13.86
CA VAL A 216 -7.36 13.46 12.88
C VAL A 216 -7.94 12.14 12.36
N ASP A 217 -7.95 11.96 11.07
CA ASP A 217 -8.52 10.76 10.47
C ASP A 217 -7.62 9.55 10.73
N ASN A 218 -8.25 8.39 10.94
CA ASN A 218 -7.54 7.15 11.15
C ASN A 218 -7.25 6.45 9.81
N LEU A 219 -6.09 5.79 9.74
CA LEU A 219 -5.81 4.85 8.65
C LEU A 219 -6.71 3.62 8.75
N ASP A 220 -7.08 3.07 7.60
CA ASP A 220 -7.73 1.78 7.54
C ASP A 220 -6.73 0.66 7.84
N ILE A 221 -7.04 -0.19 8.81
CA ILE A 221 -6.23 -1.36 9.14
C ILE A 221 -6.72 -2.54 8.30
N TRP A 222 -6.01 -2.87 7.23
CA TRP A 222 -6.35 -4.00 6.36
C TRP A 222 -5.83 -5.33 6.89
N TYR A 223 -4.72 -5.31 7.62
CA TYR A 223 -4.12 -6.50 8.21
C TYR A 223 -3.27 -6.13 9.41
N THR A 224 -3.41 -6.93 10.48
CA THR A 224 -2.48 -6.92 11.62
C THR A 224 -2.03 -8.35 11.90
N TYR A 225 -0.76 -8.51 12.27
CA TYR A 225 -0.21 -9.82 12.60
C TYR A 225 -0.89 -10.40 13.84
N THR A 226 -1.66 -11.47 13.65
CA THR A 226 -2.28 -12.20 14.75
C THR A 226 -1.65 -13.56 15.05
N LYS A 227 -1.24 -14.30 14.03
CA LYS A 227 -0.50 -15.60 14.13
C LYS A 227 -0.08 -16.15 12.76
N SER A 228 -0.46 -15.51 11.67
CA SER A 228 -0.15 -15.94 10.31
C SER A 228 0.83 -14.98 9.67
N VAL A 229 1.72 -15.49 8.85
CA VAL A 229 2.65 -14.68 8.06
C VAL A 229 2.00 -14.46 6.70
N ILE A 230 1.78 -13.21 6.31
CA ILE A 230 1.47 -12.87 4.92
C ILE A 230 2.79 -12.60 4.20
N ILE A 231 2.91 -13.14 3.01
CA ILE A 231 4.05 -12.95 2.13
C ILE A 231 3.54 -12.23 0.89
N LEU A 232 4.03 -11.03 0.63
CA LEU A 232 3.72 -10.24 -0.55
C LEU A 232 4.85 -10.35 -1.55
N ASP A 233 4.51 -10.39 -2.84
CA ASP A 233 5.50 -10.29 -3.91
C ASP A 233 6.20 -8.93 -3.81
N ALA A 234 7.51 -8.95 -3.88
CA ALA A 234 8.37 -7.77 -3.79
C ALA A 234 8.62 -7.11 -5.16
N ALA A 235 7.70 -7.32 -6.13
CA ALA A 235 7.84 -6.84 -7.51
C ALA A 235 7.92 -5.31 -7.62
#